data_53cd1df340a4d0af537463f9bef6036b
#
_entry.id   53cd1df340a4d0af537463f9bef6036b
#
_cell.length_a   1.000
_cell.length_b   1.000
_cell.length_c   1.000
_cell.angle_alpha   90.00
_cell.angle_beta   90.00
_cell.angle_gamma   90.00
#
_symmetry.space_group_name_H-M   'P 1'
#
loop_
_entity.id
_entity.type
_entity.pdbx_description
1 polymer ?
#
loop_
_entity_poly.entity_id
_entity_poly.type
_entity_poly.pdbx_seq_one_letter_code
_entity_poly.pdbx_strand_id
1 'polypeptide(L)'
;MCDPDVSKYSDSMYGSGVCTVTCAKAARIDAQWTYPAEYDESVVLDVLGTRVGVVHGNQYAPNGAVNWWAGQTHGGQPVGAADILLAGHYHHLNVLPTGRNPYTGRAKWFLQCPTLDNGSDWYRNIKGDDSSPGLLVFDITEDGFDLTSLTVL
;
A
#
# COMPACT_ATOMS: atom_id res chain seq x y z
N MET A 1 18.50 -16.86 10.04
CA MET A 1 17.59 -17.66 10.84
C MET A 1 16.40 -16.76 11.09
N CYS A 2 15.27 -16.97 10.40
CA CYS A 2 14.06 -16.18 10.60
C CYS A 2 13.52 -16.48 11.99
N ASP A 3 13.12 -15.43 12.70
CA ASP A 3 12.47 -15.56 14.00
C ASP A 3 11.16 -16.35 13.79
N PRO A 4 10.98 -17.52 14.45
CA PRO A 4 9.77 -18.33 14.25
C PRO A 4 8.47 -17.65 14.71
N ASP A 5 8.57 -16.54 15.44
CA ASP A 5 7.39 -15.78 15.87
C ASP A 5 6.79 -14.90 14.77
N VAL A 6 7.53 -14.60 13.73
CA VAL A 6 7.01 -13.78 12.60
C VAL A 6 6.04 -14.60 11.74
N SER A 7 6.15 -15.93 11.74
CA SER A 7 5.23 -16.80 11.00
C SER A 7 3.79 -16.80 11.56
N LYS A 8 3.61 -16.43 12.81
CA LYS A 8 2.29 -16.38 13.46
C LYS A 8 1.42 -15.21 12.94
N TYR A 9 2.04 -14.21 12.36
CA TYR A 9 1.30 -13.05 11.82
C TYR A 9 0.98 -13.17 10.33
N SER A 10 1.58 -14.13 9.63
CA SER A 10 1.27 -14.39 8.22
C SER A 10 0.00 -15.23 8.03
N ASP A 11 -0.47 -15.93 9.08
CA ASP A 11 -1.62 -16.83 9.02
C ASP A 11 -2.93 -16.22 9.55
N SER A 12 -2.91 -14.96 10.00
CA SER A 12 -4.19 -14.31 10.32
C SER A 12 -4.89 -13.98 9.00
N MET A 13 -6.11 -14.42 8.84
CA MET A 13 -6.99 -14.18 7.67
C MET A 13 -7.19 -12.68 7.34
N TYR A 14 -6.58 -11.79 8.11
CA TYR A 14 -6.63 -10.34 7.98
C TYR A 14 -5.24 -9.71 7.96
N GLY A 15 -4.20 -10.52 7.99
CA GLY A 15 -2.83 -10.04 8.11
C GLY A 15 -2.14 -9.84 6.77
N SER A 16 -2.62 -8.93 5.95
CA SER A 16 -1.74 -8.30 4.96
C SER A 16 -0.80 -7.32 5.67
N GLY A 17 -0.17 -7.78 6.72
CA GLY A 17 0.96 -7.08 7.27
C GLY A 17 1.98 -6.95 6.15
N VAL A 18 2.18 -5.73 5.68
CA VAL A 18 3.22 -5.42 4.70
C VAL A 18 4.51 -6.01 5.21
N CYS A 19 4.94 -7.12 4.63
CA CYS A 19 6.14 -7.81 5.04
C CYS A 19 7.37 -7.08 4.49
N THR A 20 7.64 -5.90 5.01
CA THR A 20 8.88 -5.15 4.74
C THR A 20 10.09 -5.71 5.50
N VAL A 21 9.85 -6.68 6.36
CA VAL A 21 10.79 -7.18 7.36
C VAL A 21 11.91 -8.01 6.82
N THR A 22 11.63 -8.86 5.88
CA THR A 22 12.60 -9.87 5.44
C THR A 22 13.78 -9.22 4.74
N CYS A 23 13.53 -8.19 3.96
CA CYS A 23 14.58 -7.47 3.25
C CYS A 23 15.44 -6.60 4.18
N ALA A 24 14.84 -5.97 5.19
CA ALA A 24 15.58 -5.14 6.13
C ALA A 24 16.55 -5.96 6.99
N LYS A 25 16.14 -7.13 7.48
CA LYS A 25 17.03 -8.05 8.21
C LYS A 25 18.14 -8.61 7.35
N ALA A 26 17.87 -8.95 6.08
CA ALA A 26 18.88 -9.43 5.15
C ALA A 26 19.91 -8.34 4.81
N ALA A 27 19.48 -7.08 4.71
CA ALA A 27 20.34 -5.94 4.44
C ALA A 27 21.05 -5.37 5.68
N ARG A 28 20.81 -5.92 6.88
CA ARG A 28 21.30 -5.42 8.18
C ARG A 28 20.91 -3.96 8.44
N ILE A 29 19.74 -3.55 7.98
CA ILE A 29 19.17 -2.24 8.22
C ILE A 29 18.33 -2.32 9.50
N ASP A 30 18.45 -1.31 10.38
CA ASP A 30 17.52 -1.16 11.49
C ASP A 30 16.13 -0.86 10.95
N ALA A 31 15.24 -1.82 11.07
CA ALA A 31 13.87 -1.69 10.62
C ALA A 31 12.97 -1.25 11.75
N GLN A 32 12.24 -0.17 11.54
CA GLN A 32 11.15 0.21 12.41
C GLN A 32 9.87 -0.50 11.97
N TRP A 33 9.22 -1.16 12.92
CA TRP A 33 7.99 -1.90 12.68
C TRP A 33 6.78 -1.06 13.04
N THR A 34 5.79 -1.02 12.17
CA THR A 34 4.49 -0.43 12.45
C THR A 34 3.42 -1.47 12.16
N TYR A 35 2.58 -1.72 13.14
CA TYR A 35 1.45 -2.63 13.03
C TYR A 35 0.15 -1.85 13.15
N PRO A 36 -0.88 -2.20 12.37
CA PRO A 36 -2.22 -1.68 12.62
C PRO A 36 -2.70 -2.10 14.03
N ALA A 37 -3.59 -1.31 14.62
CA ALA A 37 -4.30 -1.72 15.82
C ALA A 37 -5.18 -2.94 15.53
N GLU A 38 -5.56 -3.66 16.58
CA GLU A 38 -6.50 -4.78 16.45
C GLU A 38 -7.77 -4.30 15.73
N TYR A 39 -8.18 -5.02 14.69
CA TYR A 39 -9.31 -4.69 13.79
C TYR A 39 -9.10 -3.47 12.87
N ASP A 40 -7.91 -2.87 12.86
CA ASP A 40 -7.58 -1.82 11.91
C ASP A 40 -6.93 -2.43 10.67
N GLU A 41 -7.50 -2.16 9.50
CA GLU A 41 -7.03 -2.69 8.20
C GLU A 41 -6.15 -1.70 7.45
N SER A 42 -5.75 -0.61 8.09
CA SER A 42 -4.91 0.43 7.51
C SER A 42 -3.77 0.84 8.43
N VAL A 43 -2.66 1.24 7.81
CA VAL A 43 -1.53 1.86 8.50
C VAL A 43 -1.27 3.22 7.86
N VAL A 44 -0.97 4.23 8.67
CA VAL A 44 -0.57 5.55 8.18
C VAL A 44 0.83 5.86 8.70
N LEU A 45 1.73 6.13 7.79
CA LEU A 45 3.12 6.50 8.06
C LEU A 45 3.32 7.98 7.71
N ASP A 46 4.14 8.66 8.47
CA ASP A 46 4.64 9.99 8.11
C ASP A 46 6.06 9.87 7.56
N VAL A 47 6.24 10.30 6.33
CA VAL A 47 7.52 10.30 5.64
C VAL A 47 7.81 11.72 5.17
N LEU A 48 8.73 12.41 5.80
CA LEU A 48 9.08 13.81 5.52
C LEU A 48 7.85 14.74 5.47
N GLY A 49 6.90 14.54 6.39
CA GLY A 49 5.65 15.30 6.44
C GLY A 49 4.62 14.91 5.39
N THR A 50 4.88 13.90 4.57
CA THR A 50 3.91 13.29 3.66
C THR A 50 3.30 12.07 4.33
N ARG A 51 1.98 12.05 4.43
CA ARG A 51 1.25 10.92 5.03
C ARG A 51 1.00 9.84 3.99
N VAL A 52 1.53 8.67 4.25
CA VAL A 52 1.38 7.48 3.40
C VAL A 52 0.44 6.51 4.10
N GLY A 53 -0.75 6.32 3.56
CA GLY A 53 -1.69 5.30 3.98
C GLY A 53 -1.40 4.00 3.24
N VAL A 54 -1.42 2.87 3.95
CA VAL A 54 -1.21 1.54 3.38
C VAL A 54 -2.41 0.67 3.73
N VAL A 55 -2.99 0.03 2.73
CA VAL A 55 -4.11 -0.90 2.87
C VAL A 55 -3.87 -2.14 2.02
N HIS A 56 -4.54 -3.23 2.36
CA HIS A 56 -4.49 -4.41 1.49
C HIS A 56 -5.17 -4.15 0.14
N GLY A 57 -6.36 -3.57 0.14
CA GLY A 57 -7.13 -3.27 -1.06
C GLY A 57 -8.38 -4.13 -1.25
N ASN A 58 -8.65 -5.09 -0.36
CA ASN A 58 -9.89 -5.88 -0.35
C ASN A 58 -11.10 -5.11 0.19
N GLN A 59 -10.89 -3.92 0.74
CA GLN A 59 -11.93 -3.07 1.33
C GLN A 59 -12.89 -2.48 0.29
N TYR A 60 -12.58 -2.59 -1.00
CA TYR A 60 -13.37 -2.03 -2.09
C TYR A 60 -13.35 -2.94 -3.31
N ALA A 61 -14.36 -2.79 -4.17
CA ALA A 61 -14.40 -3.48 -5.46
C ALA A 61 -13.34 -2.91 -6.43
N PRO A 62 -12.97 -3.63 -7.50
CA PRO A 62 -12.12 -3.09 -8.56
C PRO A 62 -12.64 -1.71 -9.02
N ASN A 63 -11.76 -0.74 -9.15
CA ASN A 63 -12.06 0.67 -9.45
C ASN A 63 -12.82 1.44 -8.35
N GLY A 64 -13.07 0.84 -7.19
CA GLY A 64 -13.75 1.47 -6.05
C GLY A 64 -12.85 2.24 -5.10
N ALA A 65 -11.53 2.16 -5.24
CA ALA A 65 -10.55 2.71 -4.31
C ALA A 65 -10.76 4.20 -3.99
N VAL A 66 -10.96 5.02 -5.03
CA VAL A 66 -11.11 6.46 -4.88
C VAL A 66 -12.36 6.82 -4.07
N ASN A 67 -13.48 6.16 -4.35
CA ASN A 67 -14.73 6.38 -3.62
C ASN A 67 -14.63 5.90 -2.17
N TRP A 68 -14.01 4.72 -1.97
CA TRP A 68 -13.76 4.21 -0.63
C TRP A 68 -12.90 5.19 0.17
N TRP A 69 -11.79 5.66 -0.41
CA TRP A 69 -10.88 6.58 0.26
C TRP A 69 -11.52 7.95 0.54
N ALA A 70 -12.35 8.46 -0.36
CA ALA A 70 -13.15 9.66 -0.12
C ALA A 70 -14.10 9.46 1.07
N GLY A 71 -14.72 8.27 1.18
CA GLY A 71 -15.52 7.88 2.34
C GLY A 71 -14.72 7.89 3.64
N GLN A 72 -13.48 7.37 3.63
CA GLN A 72 -12.58 7.40 4.79
C GLN A 72 -12.23 8.85 5.19
N THR A 73 -11.99 9.71 4.20
CA THR A 73 -11.74 11.14 4.44
C THR A 73 -12.97 11.81 5.08
N HIS A 74 -14.16 11.53 4.54
CA HIS A 74 -15.41 12.07 5.07
C HIS A 74 -15.73 11.55 6.47
N GLY A 75 -15.43 10.28 6.72
CA GLY A 75 -15.59 9.63 8.03
C GLY A 75 -14.53 9.98 9.06
N GLY A 76 -13.55 10.84 8.72
CA GLY A 76 -12.48 11.24 9.64
C GLY A 76 -11.51 10.12 10.03
N GLN A 77 -11.45 9.06 9.22
CA GLN A 77 -10.53 7.96 9.49
C GLN A 77 -9.08 8.37 9.22
N PRO A 78 -8.08 7.86 9.97
CA PRO A 78 -6.68 8.24 9.80
C PRO A 78 -6.18 8.10 8.36
N VAL A 79 -6.52 7.01 7.67
CA VAL A 79 -6.15 6.75 6.28
C VAL A 79 -6.79 7.76 5.31
N GLY A 80 -7.92 8.34 5.67
CA GLY A 80 -8.58 9.42 4.91
C GLY A 80 -7.74 10.69 4.84
N ALA A 81 -6.90 10.93 5.85
CA ALA A 81 -5.99 12.08 5.91
C ALA A 81 -4.64 11.84 5.20
N ALA A 82 -4.42 10.68 4.60
CA ALA A 82 -3.19 10.41 3.86
C ALA A 82 -3.12 11.22 2.55
N ASP A 83 -1.90 11.56 2.15
CA ASP A 83 -1.58 12.20 0.86
C ASP A 83 -1.39 11.16 -0.23
N ILE A 84 -0.84 10.00 0.16
CA ILE A 84 -0.66 8.84 -0.72
C ILE A 84 -1.42 7.66 -0.11
N LEU A 85 -2.17 6.94 -0.92
CA LEU A 85 -2.76 5.65 -0.57
C LEU A 85 -2.09 4.55 -1.38
N LEU A 86 -1.35 3.68 -0.71
CA LEU A 86 -0.78 2.47 -1.28
C LEU A 86 -1.73 1.30 -1.07
N ALA A 87 -1.99 0.54 -2.12
CA ALA A 87 -2.82 -0.65 -2.04
C ALA A 87 -2.24 -1.81 -2.87
N GLY A 88 -2.47 -3.02 -2.42
CA GLY A 88 -2.17 -4.25 -3.15
C GLY A 88 -3.42 -4.91 -3.74
N HIS A 89 -3.60 -6.20 -3.47
CA HIS A 89 -4.76 -7.06 -3.75
C HIS A 89 -5.05 -7.32 -5.24
N TYR A 90 -5.15 -6.28 -6.06
CA TYR A 90 -5.54 -6.43 -7.46
C TYR A 90 -4.36 -6.71 -8.41
N HIS A 91 -3.14 -6.69 -7.91
CA HIS A 91 -1.91 -7.08 -8.60
C HIS A 91 -1.59 -6.30 -9.88
N HIS A 92 -2.24 -5.17 -10.12
CA HIS A 92 -1.98 -4.31 -11.27
C HIS A 92 -1.42 -2.97 -10.84
N LEU A 93 -0.48 -2.44 -11.61
CA LEU A 93 -0.08 -1.06 -11.43
C LEU A 93 -1.24 -0.13 -11.78
N ASN A 94 -1.58 0.76 -10.85
CA ASN A 94 -2.50 1.85 -11.11
C ASN A 94 -2.04 3.10 -10.36
N VAL A 95 -1.93 4.22 -11.05
CA VAL A 95 -1.48 5.50 -10.50
C VAL A 95 -2.52 6.56 -10.85
N LEU A 96 -3.25 7.04 -9.84
CA LEU A 96 -4.34 7.97 -10.04
C LEU A 96 -4.18 9.23 -9.18
N PRO A 97 -4.20 10.43 -9.77
CA PRO A 97 -4.41 11.65 -9.00
C PRO A 97 -5.87 11.68 -8.52
N THR A 98 -6.08 11.90 -7.22
CA THR A 98 -7.42 11.87 -6.61
C THR A 98 -7.86 13.22 -6.04
N GLY A 99 -7.15 14.28 -6.39
CA GLY A 99 -7.46 15.64 -5.98
C GLY A 99 -6.47 16.19 -4.96
N ARG A 100 -6.96 16.94 -3.98
CA ARG A 100 -6.15 17.54 -2.92
C ARG A 100 -6.57 17.06 -1.56
N ASN A 101 -5.59 16.88 -0.69
CA ASN A 101 -5.83 16.59 0.72
C ASN A 101 -6.38 17.84 1.41
N PRO A 102 -7.59 17.79 2.00
CA PRO A 102 -8.20 18.95 2.64
C PRO A 102 -7.47 19.41 3.90
N TYR A 103 -6.62 18.56 4.48
CA TYR A 103 -5.88 18.86 5.71
C TYR A 103 -4.49 19.45 5.43
N THR A 104 -3.81 19.01 4.36
CA THR A 104 -2.44 19.45 4.04
C THR A 104 -2.38 20.36 2.82
N GLY A 105 -3.42 20.38 1.98
CA GLY A 105 -3.43 21.06 0.70
C GLY A 105 -2.59 20.40 -0.38
N ARG A 106 -1.88 19.30 -0.06
CA ARG A 106 -1.04 18.54 -1.00
C ARG A 106 -1.90 17.76 -1.99
N ALA A 107 -1.33 17.39 -3.13
CA ALA A 107 -1.96 16.47 -4.06
C ALA A 107 -2.16 15.11 -3.39
N LYS A 108 -3.32 14.48 -3.63
CA LYS A 108 -3.62 13.11 -3.20
C LYS A 108 -3.41 12.15 -4.35
N TRP A 109 -2.73 11.04 -4.06
CA TRP A 109 -2.39 10.02 -5.03
C TRP A 109 -2.81 8.64 -4.55
N PHE A 110 -3.51 7.92 -5.39
CA PHE A 110 -3.74 6.48 -5.22
C PHE A 110 -2.72 5.72 -6.04
N LEU A 111 -1.98 4.83 -5.39
CA LEU A 111 -0.98 3.96 -6.00
C LEU A 111 -1.34 2.51 -5.69
N GLN A 112 -1.78 1.77 -6.70
CA GLN A 112 -1.96 0.32 -6.60
C GLN A 112 -0.69 -0.36 -7.04
N CYS A 113 -0.15 -1.21 -6.17
CA CYS A 113 1.10 -1.89 -6.40
C CYS A 113 0.88 -3.13 -7.26
N PRO A 114 1.78 -3.40 -8.21
CA PRO A 114 1.84 -4.71 -8.86
C PRO A 114 2.21 -5.78 -7.84
N THR A 115 2.08 -7.03 -8.21
CA THR A 115 2.52 -8.16 -7.39
C THR A 115 3.99 -8.51 -7.68
N LEU A 116 4.65 -9.14 -6.72
CA LEU A 116 5.93 -9.81 -6.95
C LEU A 116 5.74 -11.25 -7.46
N ASP A 117 4.51 -11.73 -7.48
CA ASP A 117 4.17 -13.06 -7.98
C ASP A 117 4.19 -13.09 -9.51
N ASN A 118 4.78 -14.14 -10.07
CA ASN A 118 4.96 -14.34 -11.50
C ASN A 118 3.73 -14.95 -12.21
N GLY A 119 2.57 -14.74 -11.65
CA GLY A 119 1.29 -15.17 -12.18
C GLY A 119 0.68 -16.35 -11.44
N SER A 120 -0.58 -16.23 -11.12
CA SER A 120 -1.39 -17.28 -10.51
C SER A 120 -2.25 -17.94 -11.57
N ASP A 121 -2.13 -19.25 -11.73
CA ASP A 121 -3.01 -20.03 -12.62
C ASP A 121 -4.48 -19.83 -12.24
N TRP A 122 -4.77 -19.68 -10.96
CA TRP A 122 -6.10 -19.37 -10.47
C TRP A 122 -6.62 -18.03 -11.01
N TYR A 123 -5.78 -16.98 -10.97
CA TYR A 123 -6.14 -15.65 -11.46
C TYR A 123 -6.37 -15.64 -12.98
N ARG A 124 -5.46 -16.28 -13.73
CA ARG A 124 -5.60 -16.46 -15.19
C ARG A 124 -6.89 -17.16 -15.55
N ASN A 125 -7.24 -18.24 -14.83
CA ASN A 125 -8.44 -19.02 -15.11
C ASN A 125 -9.73 -18.24 -14.82
N ILE A 126 -9.72 -17.33 -13.84
CA ILE A 126 -10.92 -16.56 -13.44
C ILE A 126 -11.05 -15.26 -14.24
N LYS A 127 -9.96 -14.57 -14.49
CA LYS A 127 -9.97 -13.23 -15.10
C LYS A 127 -9.55 -13.23 -16.56
N GLY A 128 -8.93 -14.30 -17.05
CA GLY A 128 -8.41 -14.36 -18.41
C GLY A 128 -7.22 -13.42 -18.67
N ASP A 129 -6.64 -12.89 -17.61
CA ASP A 129 -5.56 -11.91 -17.65
C ASP A 129 -4.42 -12.33 -16.72
N ASP A 130 -3.24 -11.81 -16.98
CA ASP A 130 -2.06 -12.03 -16.17
C ASP A 130 -1.49 -10.69 -15.73
N SER A 131 -1.06 -10.59 -14.47
CA SER A 131 -0.42 -9.38 -13.98
C SER A 131 1.09 -9.47 -14.20
N SER A 132 1.68 -8.44 -14.79
CA SER A 132 3.13 -8.34 -14.84
C SER A 132 3.68 -8.16 -13.42
N PRO A 133 4.62 -9.02 -12.99
CA PRO A 133 5.27 -8.84 -11.70
C PRO A 133 6.06 -7.53 -11.69
N GLY A 134 6.18 -6.91 -10.52
CA GLY A 134 6.96 -5.70 -10.38
C GLY A 134 6.99 -5.17 -8.96
N LEU A 135 8.03 -4.44 -8.66
CA LEU A 135 8.19 -3.68 -7.42
C LEU A 135 8.02 -2.19 -7.73
N LEU A 136 7.02 -1.57 -7.12
CA LEU A 136 6.80 -0.14 -7.24
C LEU A 136 7.80 0.61 -6.36
N VAL A 137 8.57 1.50 -6.97
CA VAL A 137 9.55 2.36 -6.29
C VAL A 137 9.26 3.82 -6.66
N PHE A 138 9.35 4.71 -5.69
CA PHE A 138 9.20 6.15 -5.87
C PHE A 138 9.83 6.93 -4.72
N ASP A 139 10.11 8.18 -4.94
CA ASP A 139 10.68 9.08 -3.95
C ASP A 139 9.60 9.97 -3.31
N ILE A 140 9.80 10.24 -2.03
CA ILE A 140 9.09 11.27 -1.28
C ILE A 140 10.12 12.30 -0.86
N THR A 141 9.86 13.55 -1.20
CA THR A 141 10.67 14.70 -0.85
C THR A 141 9.94 15.58 0.19
N GLU A 142 10.55 16.65 0.64
CA GLU A 142 9.88 17.65 1.49
C GLU A 142 8.67 18.30 0.80
N ASP A 143 8.69 18.35 -0.53
CA ASP A 143 7.57 18.85 -1.34
C ASP A 143 6.44 17.82 -1.54
N GLY A 144 6.69 16.55 -1.15
CA GLY A 144 5.75 15.45 -1.25
C GLY A 144 6.18 14.36 -2.23
N PHE A 145 5.20 13.70 -2.82
CA PHE A 145 5.41 12.62 -3.79
C PHE A 145 5.97 13.15 -5.12
N ASP A 146 7.10 12.60 -5.54
CA ASP A 146 7.67 12.89 -6.85
C ASP A 146 7.20 11.85 -7.87
N LEU A 147 6.21 12.22 -8.67
CA LEU A 147 5.68 11.36 -9.73
C LEU A 147 6.75 10.98 -10.77
N THR A 148 7.76 11.83 -10.98
CA THR A 148 8.80 11.60 -12.00
C THR A 148 9.80 10.52 -11.58
N SER A 149 9.88 10.21 -10.28
CA SER A 149 10.71 9.14 -9.72
C SER A 149 10.06 7.76 -9.79
N LEU A 150 8.76 7.70 -10.08
CA LEU A 150 8.00 6.45 -10.04
C LEU A 150 8.52 5.48 -11.09
N THR A 151 8.92 4.31 -10.62
CA THR A 151 9.49 3.23 -11.42
C THR A 151 8.91 1.89 -10.98
N VAL A 152 8.75 0.97 -11.92
CA VAL A 152 8.44 -0.44 -11.66
C VAL A 152 9.66 -1.27 -12.06
N LEU A 153 10.22 -2.00 -11.09
CA LEU A 153 11.37 -2.88 -11.26
C LEU A 153 10.93 -4.32 -11.45
#